data_7e2bd2676693272da29f8397403558c7
#
_entry.id   7e2bd2676693272da29f8397403558c7
#
_cell.length_a   1.000
_cell.length_b   1.000
_cell.length_c   1.000
_cell.angle_alpha   90.00
_cell.angle_beta   90.00
_cell.angle_gamma   90.00
#
_symmetry.space_group_name_H-M   'P 1'
#
loop_
_entity.id
_entity.type
_entity.pdbx_description
1 polymer ?
#
loop_
_entity_poly.entity_id
_entity_poly.type
_entity_poly.pdbx_seq_one_letter_code
_entity_poly.pdbx_strand_id
1 'polypeptide(L)'
;TGHYVKSITINNETNMYRAIDENRDQSYFLFNTTREQLNYLRFPLGGMLKSKTREVAKELGLNVADKPDSQDICFVPNGDYVSVIEKIRPDAFKKGNIKNTEGKVLGVHDGIVNFTVGQRRGIKIAAKDPLYVIDIDPKKNEIIVGNKNELLKKNIILKDLNLLVDKSEFEKEIFVKVRST
;
A
#
# COMPACT_ATOMS: atom_id res chain seq x y z
N THR A 1 5.59 -8.71 -17.47
CA THR A 1 5.82 -7.66 -16.47
C THR A 1 6.90 -8.06 -15.47
N GLY A 2 7.60 -7.06 -14.90
CA GLY A 2 8.68 -7.26 -13.90
C GLY A 2 8.21 -7.38 -12.45
N HIS A 3 6.92 -7.60 -12.21
CA HIS A 3 6.43 -7.81 -10.85
C HIS A 3 6.88 -9.18 -10.29
N TYR A 4 7.27 -9.20 -9.04
CA TYR A 4 7.54 -10.42 -8.29
C TYR A 4 6.22 -11.05 -7.84
N VAL A 5 5.64 -11.81 -8.74
CA VAL A 5 4.41 -12.59 -8.56
C VAL A 5 4.57 -13.86 -9.35
N LYS A 6 4.09 -14.98 -8.85
CA LYS A 6 4.10 -16.25 -9.58
C LYS A 6 2.71 -16.53 -10.15
N SER A 7 2.64 -16.94 -11.40
CA SER A 7 1.42 -17.46 -12.02
C SER A 7 1.66 -18.86 -12.54
N ILE A 8 0.66 -19.74 -12.37
CA ILE A 8 0.70 -21.12 -12.84
C ILE A 8 -0.60 -21.39 -13.59
N THR A 9 -0.47 -21.91 -14.81
CA THR A 9 -1.61 -22.31 -15.62
C THR A 9 -1.80 -23.83 -15.54
N ILE A 10 -2.96 -24.26 -15.09
CA ILE A 10 -3.37 -25.65 -15.00
C ILE A 10 -4.72 -25.77 -15.69
N ASN A 11 -4.89 -26.68 -16.63
CA ASN A 11 -6.14 -26.91 -17.37
C ASN A 11 -6.74 -25.62 -17.97
N ASN A 12 -5.92 -24.78 -18.59
CA ASN A 12 -6.26 -23.48 -19.13
C ASN A 12 -6.74 -22.41 -18.13
N GLU A 13 -6.63 -22.68 -16.84
CA GLU A 13 -6.87 -21.69 -15.80
C GLU A 13 -5.55 -21.21 -15.20
N THR A 14 -5.36 -19.88 -15.20
CA THR A 14 -4.17 -19.27 -14.60
C THR A 14 -4.51 -18.80 -13.19
N ASN A 15 -3.74 -19.28 -12.22
CA ASN A 15 -3.85 -18.88 -10.83
C ASN A 15 -2.64 -18.02 -10.41
N MET A 16 -2.91 -17.04 -9.57
CA MET A 16 -1.90 -16.16 -8.99
C MET A 16 -1.40 -16.72 -7.66
N TYR A 17 -0.09 -16.71 -7.47
CA TYR A 17 0.59 -17.15 -6.26
C TYR A 17 1.57 -16.08 -5.79
N ARG A 18 1.94 -16.14 -4.52
CA ARG A 18 3.03 -15.34 -3.97
C ARG A 18 4.33 -15.66 -4.69
N ALA A 19 5.21 -14.66 -4.81
CA ALA A 19 6.55 -14.88 -5.32
C ALA A 19 7.37 -15.79 -4.41
N ILE A 20 8.40 -16.45 -4.97
CA ILE A 20 9.36 -17.23 -4.17
C ILE A 20 10.15 -16.30 -3.24
N ASP A 21 10.49 -15.11 -3.68
CA ASP A 21 11.09 -14.07 -2.84
C ASP A 21 9.98 -13.36 -2.03
N GLU A 22 9.72 -13.86 -0.82
CA GLU A 22 8.67 -13.35 0.05
C GLU A 22 8.88 -11.88 0.43
N ASN A 23 10.14 -11.41 0.52
CA ASN A 23 10.47 -10.02 0.83
C ASN A 23 10.18 -9.08 -0.36
N ARG A 24 9.98 -9.63 -1.54
CA ARG A 24 9.70 -8.90 -2.78
C ARG A 24 8.32 -9.20 -3.34
N ASP A 25 7.53 -10.04 -2.68
CA ASP A 25 6.20 -10.40 -3.14
C ASP A 25 5.32 -9.17 -3.35
N GLN A 26 4.82 -9.04 -4.59
CA GLN A 26 3.96 -7.94 -5.03
C GLN A 26 2.54 -8.42 -5.39
N SER A 27 2.18 -9.64 -5.00
CA SER A 27 0.85 -10.21 -5.30
C SER A 27 -0.28 -9.33 -4.73
N TYR A 28 -0.07 -8.73 -3.55
CA TYR A 28 -1.03 -7.81 -2.94
C TYR A 28 -1.32 -6.56 -3.80
N PHE A 29 -0.34 -6.10 -4.56
CA PHE A 29 -0.47 -4.92 -5.42
C PHE A 29 -1.36 -5.19 -6.64
N LEU A 30 -1.46 -6.45 -7.06
CA LEU A 30 -2.19 -6.88 -8.24
C LEU A 30 -3.64 -7.32 -7.92
N PHE A 31 -4.20 -6.88 -6.81
CA PHE A 31 -5.54 -7.25 -6.33
C PHE A 31 -6.67 -6.95 -7.34
N ASN A 32 -6.48 -5.98 -8.24
CA ASN A 32 -7.45 -5.62 -9.29
C ASN A 32 -7.26 -6.41 -10.61
N THR A 33 -6.26 -7.30 -10.69
CA THR A 33 -6.02 -8.07 -11.91
C THR A 33 -7.14 -9.07 -12.13
N THR A 34 -7.91 -8.91 -13.20
CA THR A 34 -9.00 -9.83 -13.56
C THR A 34 -8.44 -11.18 -14.04
N ARG A 35 -9.29 -12.20 -14.05
CA ARG A 35 -8.92 -13.53 -14.57
C ARG A 35 -8.48 -13.46 -16.05
N GLU A 36 -9.18 -12.67 -16.88
CA GLU A 36 -8.82 -12.46 -18.27
C GLU A 36 -7.41 -11.85 -18.40
N GLN A 37 -7.14 -10.80 -17.65
CA GLN A 37 -5.82 -10.16 -17.60
C GLN A 37 -4.74 -11.14 -17.09
N LEU A 38 -5.06 -11.94 -16.07
CA LEU A 38 -4.11 -12.92 -15.51
C LEU A 38 -3.74 -14.00 -16.53
N ASN A 39 -4.68 -14.45 -17.34
CA ASN A 39 -4.43 -15.42 -18.43
C ASN A 39 -3.47 -14.86 -19.49
N TYR A 40 -3.50 -13.55 -19.70
CA TYR A 40 -2.65 -12.86 -20.68
C TYR A 40 -1.28 -12.49 -20.11
N LEU A 41 -1.20 -12.10 -18.83
CA LEU A 41 0.01 -11.63 -18.17
C LEU A 41 1.05 -12.74 -17.99
N ARG A 42 2.33 -12.36 -18.04
CA ARG A 42 3.47 -13.21 -17.74
C ARG A 42 4.33 -12.57 -16.65
N PHE A 43 4.71 -13.37 -15.67
CA PHE A 43 5.48 -12.94 -14.49
C PHE A 43 6.80 -13.74 -14.40
N PRO A 44 7.79 -13.44 -15.25
CA PRO A 44 9.03 -14.23 -15.31
C PRO A 44 9.85 -14.18 -14.02
N LEU A 45 9.68 -13.15 -13.21
CA LEU A 45 10.47 -12.95 -11.97
C LEU A 45 9.87 -13.63 -10.74
N GLY A 46 8.63 -14.10 -10.79
CA GLY A 46 7.96 -14.71 -9.64
C GLY A 46 8.57 -16.01 -9.14
N GLY A 47 9.30 -16.70 -10.01
CA GLY A 47 10.04 -17.93 -9.70
C GLY A 47 11.50 -17.72 -9.31
N MET A 48 11.96 -16.47 -9.08
CA MET A 48 13.36 -16.16 -8.82
C MET A 48 13.53 -15.28 -7.59
N LEU A 49 14.62 -15.49 -6.85
CA LEU A 49 15.08 -14.55 -5.84
C LEU A 49 15.65 -13.30 -6.54
N LYS A 50 15.58 -12.14 -5.89
CA LYS A 50 16.12 -10.89 -6.41
C LYS A 50 17.61 -10.96 -6.77
N SER A 51 18.40 -11.69 -5.97
CA SER A 51 19.81 -11.96 -6.25
C SER A 51 19.99 -12.63 -7.61
N LYS A 52 19.21 -13.69 -7.88
CA LYS A 52 19.27 -14.41 -9.15
C LYS A 52 18.83 -13.55 -10.34
N THR A 53 17.80 -12.73 -10.15
CA THR A 53 17.39 -11.75 -11.18
C THR A 53 18.54 -10.81 -11.55
N ARG A 54 19.31 -10.32 -10.56
CA ARG A 54 20.47 -9.46 -10.80
C ARG A 54 21.60 -10.18 -11.51
N GLU A 55 21.87 -11.44 -11.16
CA GLU A 55 22.86 -12.28 -11.87
C GLU A 55 22.49 -12.41 -13.34
N VAL A 56 21.26 -12.81 -13.65
CA VAL A 56 20.76 -12.93 -15.02
C VAL A 56 20.84 -11.59 -15.77
N ALA A 57 20.51 -10.48 -15.10
CA ALA A 57 20.63 -9.16 -15.71
C ALA A 57 22.09 -8.80 -16.06
N LYS A 58 23.07 -9.20 -15.23
CA LYS A 58 24.50 -9.01 -15.48
C LYS A 58 24.97 -9.93 -16.64
N GLU A 59 24.58 -11.20 -16.64
CA GLU A 59 24.87 -12.14 -17.70
C GLU A 59 24.37 -11.63 -19.07
N LEU A 60 23.22 -10.97 -19.08
CA LEU A 60 22.62 -10.37 -20.28
C LEU A 60 23.20 -8.96 -20.61
N GLY A 61 24.16 -8.46 -19.86
CA GLY A 61 24.78 -7.15 -20.06
C GLY A 61 23.84 -5.96 -19.85
N LEU A 62 22.79 -6.11 -19.04
CA LEU A 62 21.82 -5.05 -18.80
C LEU A 62 22.34 -4.00 -17.82
N ASN A 63 22.38 -2.72 -18.23
CA ASN A 63 22.85 -1.60 -17.41
C ASN A 63 22.02 -1.37 -16.14
N VAL A 64 20.85 -2.02 -16.00
CA VAL A 64 19.96 -1.91 -14.84
C VAL A 64 20.22 -2.94 -13.75
N ALA A 65 21.19 -3.86 -13.94
CA ALA A 65 21.48 -4.94 -13.01
C ALA A 65 21.78 -4.45 -11.58
N ASP A 66 22.50 -3.35 -11.45
CA ASP A 66 22.91 -2.76 -10.16
C ASP A 66 22.03 -1.57 -9.74
N LYS A 67 20.99 -1.24 -10.54
CA LYS A 67 20.06 -0.16 -10.20
C LYS A 67 19.34 -0.47 -8.87
N PRO A 68 19.28 0.49 -7.93
CA PRO A 68 18.44 0.36 -6.74
C PRO A 68 16.98 0.12 -7.11
N ASP A 69 16.25 -0.57 -6.23
CA ASP A 69 14.81 -0.73 -6.43
C ASP A 69 14.15 0.65 -6.45
N SER A 70 13.15 0.81 -7.33
CA SER A 70 12.35 2.03 -7.34
C SER A 70 11.59 2.12 -6.02
N GLN A 71 11.97 3.06 -5.16
CA GLN A 71 11.33 3.30 -3.86
C GLN A 71 10.18 4.29 -3.97
N ASP A 72 10.14 5.06 -5.06
CA ASP A 72 9.23 6.17 -5.28
C ASP A 72 8.43 6.05 -6.57
N ILE A 73 7.34 6.81 -6.61
CA ILE A 73 6.50 6.93 -7.80
C ILE A 73 7.26 7.71 -8.88
N CYS A 74 7.38 7.15 -10.08
CA CYS A 74 8.24 7.66 -11.17
C CYS A 74 8.00 9.13 -11.57
N PHE A 75 6.81 9.67 -11.30
CA PHE A 75 6.44 11.05 -11.64
C PHE A 75 6.56 12.03 -10.45
N VAL A 76 7.11 11.58 -9.31
CA VAL A 76 7.39 12.43 -8.15
C VAL A 76 8.90 12.62 -8.03
N PRO A 77 9.45 13.73 -8.55
CA PRO A 77 10.88 14.00 -8.46
C PRO A 77 11.30 14.14 -6.99
N ASN A 78 12.41 13.49 -6.63
CA ASN A 78 13.03 13.59 -5.30
C ASN A 78 12.12 13.22 -4.11
N GLY A 79 11.04 12.44 -4.34
CA GLY A 79 10.11 12.06 -3.27
C GLY A 79 9.25 13.21 -2.73
N ASP A 80 9.22 14.36 -3.41
CA ASP A 80 8.42 15.54 -2.99
C ASP A 80 6.96 15.41 -3.45
N TYR A 81 6.24 14.50 -2.78
CA TYR A 81 4.79 14.32 -3.01
C TYR A 81 3.99 15.58 -2.69
N VAL A 82 4.45 16.36 -1.72
CA VAL A 82 3.75 17.54 -1.22
C VAL A 82 3.59 18.55 -2.34
N SER A 83 4.67 18.90 -3.05
CA SER A 83 4.64 19.86 -4.15
C SER A 83 3.79 19.39 -5.35
N VAL A 84 3.75 18.07 -5.60
CA VAL A 84 2.92 17.51 -6.67
C VAL A 84 1.43 17.59 -6.29
N ILE A 85 1.09 17.23 -5.04
CA ILE A 85 -0.29 17.28 -4.57
C ILE A 85 -0.78 18.73 -4.49
N GLU A 86 0.06 19.68 -4.06
CA GLU A 86 -0.27 21.09 -3.97
C GLU A 86 -0.75 21.68 -5.30
N LYS A 87 -0.11 21.26 -6.40
CA LYS A 87 -0.50 21.67 -7.77
C LYS A 87 -1.84 21.08 -8.20
N ILE A 88 -2.17 19.87 -7.77
CA ILE A 88 -3.38 19.15 -8.20
C ILE A 88 -4.56 19.44 -7.25
N ARG A 89 -4.30 19.51 -5.95
CA ARG A 89 -5.29 19.65 -4.89
C ARG A 89 -4.83 20.67 -3.84
N PRO A 90 -4.78 21.97 -4.17
CA PRO A 90 -4.39 23.03 -3.22
C PRO A 90 -5.31 23.12 -2.01
N ASP A 91 -6.55 22.67 -2.13
CA ASP A 91 -7.52 22.58 -1.04
C ASP A 91 -7.12 21.58 0.07
N ALA A 92 -6.26 20.58 -0.24
CA ALA A 92 -5.75 19.62 0.72
C ALA A 92 -4.74 20.21 1.73
N PHE A 93 -4.29 21.44 1.50
CA PHE A 93 -3.38 22.20 2.37
C PHE A 93 -4.10 23.21 3.27
N LYS A 94 -5.43 23.23 3.27
CA LYS A 94 -6.19 24.07 4.17
C LYS A 94 -5.98 23.63 5.62
N LYS A 95 -5.83 24.63 6.51
CA LYS A 95 -5.77 24.38 7.94
C LYS A 95 -7.07 23.77 8.45
N GLY A 96 -6.94 22.82 9.37
CA GLY A 96 -8.08 22.15 9.98
C GLY A 96 -7.77 21.71 11.40
N ASN A 97 -8.74 21.11 12.06
CA ASN A 97 -8.61 20.72 13.46
C ASN A 97 -8.01 19.31 13.62
N ILE A 98 -7.18 19.19 14.65
CA ILE A 98 -6.79 17.88 15.20
C ILE A 98 -7.64 17.65 16.44
N LYS A 99 -8.40 16.56 16.47
CA LYS A 99 -9.31 16.17 17.55
C LYS A 99 -8.92 14.84 18.15
N ASN A 100 -9.29 14.60 19.40
CA ASN A 100 -9.28 13.25 19.96
C ASN A 100 -10.54 12.48 19.54
N THR A 101 -10.60 11.19 19.90
CA THR A 101 -11.75 10.30 19.60
C THR A 101 -13.05 10.72 20.27
N GLU A 102 -12.98 11.55 21.33
CA GLU A 102 -14.14 12.16 22.02
C GLU A 102 -14.61 13.47 21.35
N GLY A 103 -13.93 13.95 20.30
CA GLY A 103 -14.26 15.16 19.57
C GLY A 103 -13.66 16.46 20.13
N LYS A 104 -12.84 16.37 21.19
CA LYS A 104 -12.14 17.54 21.75
C LYS A 104 -11.03 17.99 20.81
N VAL A 105 -10.98 19.29 20.50
CA VAL A 105 -9.91 19.89 19.70
C VAL A 105 -8.63 19.95 20.52
N LEU A 106 -7.55 19.36 20.01
CA LEU A 106 -6.22 19.34 20.60
C LEU A 106 -5.26 20.31 19.93
N GLY A 107 -5.51 20.67 18.67
CA GLY A 107 -4.67 21.57 17.90
C GLY A 107 -5.16 21.77 16.48
N VAL A 108 -4.28 22.31 15.65
CA VAL A 108 -4.56 22.64 14.24
C VAL A 108 -3.47 22.01 13.36
N HIS A 109 -3.84 21.51 12.19
CA HIS A 109 -2.91 21.03 11.16
C HIS A 109 -2.87 21.97 9.95
N ASP A 110 -1.78 21.88 9.18
CA ASP A 110 -1.54 22.69 7.98
C ASP A 110 -1.88 21.92 6.68
N GLY A 111 -2.88 21.04 6.73
CA GLY A 111 -3.36 20.24 5.60
C GLY A 111 -3.42 18.74 5.92
N ILE A 112 -4.55 18.12 5.58
CA ILE A 112 -4.77 16.68 5.80
C ILE A 112 -3.83 15.79 5.01
N VAL A 113 -3.27 16.29 3.91
CA VAL A 113 -2.32 15.59 3.03
C VAL A 113 -1.04 15.18 3.77
N ASN A 114 -0.69 15.87 4.85
CA ASN A 114 0.49 15.58 5.65
C ASN A 114 0.30 14.43 6.63
N PHE A 115 -0.88 13.80 6.65
CA PHE A 115 -1.24 12.78 7.62
C PHE A 115 -1.65 11.48 6.95
N THR A 116 -1.30 10.38 7.63
CA THR A 116 -1.67 9.01 7.23
C THR A 116 -2.17 8.27 8.46
N VAL A 117 -3.23 7.47 8.32
CA VAL A 117 -3.74 6.63 9.41
C VAL A 117 -2.63 5.71 9.92
N GLY A 118 -2.42 5.68 11.22
CA GLY A 118 -1.33 4.98 11.90
C GLY A 118 -0.07 5.82 12.11
N GLN A 119 0.01 7.02 11.56
CA GLN A 119 1.15 7.92 11.74
C GLN A 119 1.26 8.35 13.22
N ARG A 120 2.49 8.30 13.74
CA ARG A 120 2.83 8.76 15.10
C ARG A 120 3.60 10.07 15.08
N ARG A 121 4.55 10.22 14.13
CA ARG A 121 5.44 11.39 14.08
C ARG A 121 4.78 12.53 13.32
N GLY A 122 5.13 13.78 13.67
CA GLY A 122 4.69 14.97 12.94
C GLY A 122 3.29 15.47 13.30
N ILE A 123 2.59 14.87 14.26
CA ILE A 123 1.26 15.34 14.74
C ILE A 123 1.38 16.71 15.45
N LYS A 124 2.56 17.00 16.05
CA LYS A 124 2.86 18.29 16.73
C LYS A 124 1.92 18.63 17.89
N ILE A 125 1.34 17.62 18.55
CA ILE A 125 0.52 17.77 19.76
C ILE A 125 1.31 17.24 20.95
N ALA A 126 1.47 18.07 22.00
CA ALA A 126 2.04 17.63 23.27
C ALA A 126 0.99 16.83 24.04
N ALA A 127 1.31 15.58 24.37
CA ALA A 127 0.47 14.69 25.15
C ALA A 127 1.33 13.80 26.06
N LYS A 128 0.73 13.31 27.14
CA LYS A 128 1.41 12.41 28.10
C LYS A 128 1.81 11.10 27.42
N ASP A 129 0.91 10.55 26.62
CA ASP A 129 1.12 9.30 25.88
C ASP A 129 1.26 9.57 24.38
N PRO A 130 1.96 8.71 23.64
CA PRO A 130 2.09 8.85 22.19
C PRO A 130 0.73 8.82 21.49
N LEU A 131 0.47 9.83 20.67
CA LEU A 131 -0.72 9.90 19.82
C LEU A 131 -0.45 9.31 18.44
N TYR A 132 -1.49 8.71 17.88
CA TYR A 132 -1.52 8.14 16.54
C TYR A 132 -2.70 8.72 15.77
N VAL A 133 -2.53 8.91 14.46
CA VAL A 133 -3.65 9.25 13.58
C VAL A 133 -4.57 8.04 13.48
N ILE A 134 -5.78 8.16 14.01
CA ILE A 134 -6.79 7.10 14.03
C ILE A 134 -7.68 7.17 12.80
N ASP A 135 -8.02 8.38 12.37
CA ASP A 135 -8.87 8.62 11.20
C ASP A 135 -8.61 10.00 10.60
N ILE A 136 -8.99 10.16 9.34
CA ILE A 136 -8.91 11.42 8.58
C ILE A 136 -10.28 11.65 7.98
N ASP A 137 -10.93 12.76 8.31
CA ASP A 137 -12.20 13.20 7.69
C ASP A 137 -11.94 14.30 6.66
N PRO A 138 -11.85 13.97 5.36
CA PRO A 138 -11.59 14.96 4.33
C PRO A 138 -12.74 15.96 4.13
N LYS A 139 -13.98 15.58 4.48
CA LYS A 139 -15.15 16.45 4.31
C LYS A 139 -15.17 17.57 5.34
N LYS A 140 -14.78 17.24 6.59
CA LYS A 140 -14.68 18.21 7.68
C LYS A 140 -13.32 18.86 7.78
N ASN A 141 -12.34 18.36 7.01
CA ASN A 141 -10.94 18.76 7.11
C ASN A 141 -10.39 18.56 8.53
N GLU A 142 -10.61 17.37 9.10
CA GLU A 142 -10.26 17.03 10.48
C GLU A 142 -9.38 15.78 10.55
N ILE A 143 -8.43 15.82 11.48
CA ILE A 143 -7.59 14.66 11.84
C ILE A 143 -8.02 14.17 13.21
N ILE A 144 -8.34 12.88 13.31
CA ILE A 144 -8.68 12.25 14.58
C ILE A 144 -7.45 11.51 15.10
N VAL A 145 -7.05 11.83 16.32
CA VAL A 145 -5.89 11.20 16.97
C VAL A 145 -6.30 10.49 18.27
N GLY A 146 -5.56 9.44 18.61
CA GLY A 146 -5.83 8.66 19.82
C GLY A 146 -4.68 7.73 20.16
N ASN A 147 -4.92 6.79 21.07
CA ASN A 147 -3.96 5.81 21.52
C ASN A 147 -3.76 4.70 20.47
N LYS A 148 -2.62 4.01 20.53
CA LYS A 148 -2.30 2.91 19.60
C LYS A 148 -3.39 1.83 19.52
N ASN A 149 -4.04 1.52 20.65
CA ASN A 149 -5.08 0.49 20.72
C ASN A 149 -6.34 0.87 19.93
N GLU A 150 -6.59 2.16 19.71
CA GLU A 150 -7.74 2.66 18.93
C GLU A 150 -7.54 2.47 17.42
N LEU A 151 -6.31 2.13 16.97
CA LEU A 151 -6.03 1.71 15.60
C LEU A 151 -6.50 0.28 15.29
N LEU A 152 -6.75 -0.53 16.31
CA LEU A 152 -7.12 -1.92 16.12
C LEU A 152 -8.53 -2.03 15.55
N LYS A 153 -8.64 -2.54 14.35
CA LYS A 153 -9.91 -2.86 13.68
C LYS A 153 -10.14 -4.37 13.74
N LYS A 154 -11.24 -4.80 14.37
CA LYS A 154 -11.64 -6.22 14.38
C LYS A 154 -12.24 -6.67 13.06
N ASN A 155 -12.90 -5.75 12.37
CA ASN A 155 -13.59 -6.02 11.11
C ASN A 155 -13.03 -5.13 10.00
N ILE A 156 -12.79 -5.72 8.84
CA ILE A 156 -12.40 -5.02 7.62
C ILE A 156 -13.52 -5.24 6.61
N ILE A 157 -14.18 -4.17 6.20
CA ILE A 157 -15.24 -4.22 5.20
C ILE A 157 -14.59 -4.09 3.83
N LEU A 158 -14.80 -5.10 2.98
CA LEU A 158 -14.33 -5.12 1.61
C LEU A 158 -15.45 -4.64 0.67
N LYS A 159 -15.07 -3.91 -0.38
CA LYS A 159 -15.96 -3.46 -1.46
C LYS A 159 -15.33 -3.83 -2.80
N ASP A 160 -16.17 -4.00 -3.80
CA ASP A 160 -15.74 -4.23 -5.20
C ASP A 160 -14.76 -5.40 -5.31
N LEU A 161 -15.15 -6.56 -4.79
CA LEU A 161 -14.31 -7.75 -4.73
C LEU A 161 -13.96 -8.28 -6.12
N ASN A 162 -12.67 -8.45 -6.38
CA ASN A 162 -12.17 -9.21 -7.53
C ASN A 162 -11.75 -10.61 -7.05
N LEU A 163 -12.58 -11.62 -7.35
CA LEU A 163 -12.36 -13.00 -6.93
C LEU A 163 -11.68 -13.79 -8.04
N LEU A 164 -10.48 -14.31 -7.75
CA LEU A 164 -9.72 -15.19 -8.64
C LEU A 164 -9.93 -16.67 -8.34
N VAL A 165 -10.72 -16.99 -7.32
CA VAL A 165 -11.11 -18.34 -6.90
C VAL A 165 -12.62 -18.38 -6.61
N ASP A 166 -13.19 -19.58 -6.49
CA ASP A 166 -14.59 -19.73 -6.12
C ASP A 166 -14.88 -19.13 -4.74
N LYS A 167 -16.07 -18.58 -4.59
CA LYS A 167 -16.49 -17.93 -3.34
C LYS A 167 -16.49 -18.89 -2.15
N SER A 168 -16.71 -20.18 -2.36
CA SER A 168 -16.64 -21.23 -1.35
C SER A 168 -15.27 -21.37 -0.69
N GLU A 169 -14.19 -20.98 -1.37
CA GLU A 169 -12.86 -21.00 -0.78
C GLU A 169 -12.70 -20.01 0.39
N PHE A 170 -13.56 -18.99 0.47
CA PHE A 170 -13.58 -18.01 1.55
C PHE A 170 -14.36 -18.46 2.80
N GLU A 171 -14.99 -19.62 2.76
CA GLU A 171 -15.62 -20.25 3.94
C GLU A 171 -14.57 -20.90 4.87
N LYS A 172 -13.34 -21.05 4.39
CA LYS A 172 -12.20 -21.56 5.14
C LYS A 172 -11.41 -20.42 5.79
N GLU A 173 -10.58 -20.76 6.76
CA GLU A 173 -9.59 -19.81 7.28
C GLU A 173 -8.60 -19.42 6.18
N ILE A 174 -8.44 -18.12 5.96
CA ILE A 174 -7.56 -17.58 4.93
C ILE A 174 -6.57 -16.57 5.53
N PHE A 175 -5.38 -16.50 4.93
CA PHE A 175 -4.41 -15.46 5.25
C PHE A 175 -4.67 -14.22 4.40
N VAL A 176 -4.62 -13.05 5.04
CA VAL A 176 -4.91 -11.77 4.38
C VAL A 176 -3.73 -10.83 4.48
N LYS A 177 -3.34 -10.22 3.37
CA LYS A 177 -2.31 -9.19 3.32
C LYS A 177 -2.98 -7.84 3.05
N VAL A 178 -3.03 -6.97 4.07
CA VAL A 178 -3.73 -5.66 4.02
C VAL A 178 -2.82 -4.54 3.54
N ARG A 179 -1.50 -4.72 3.59
CA ARG A 179 -0.47 -3.76 3.13
C ARG A 179 0.84 -4.48 2.80
N SER A 180 1.81 -3.76 2.29
CA SER A 180 3.12 -4.31 1.86
C SER A 180 3.97 -4.89 3.00
N THR A 181 3.74 -4.46 4.22
CA THR A 181 4.49 -4.90 5.41
C THR A 181 3.56 -5.42 6.48
#